data_0beb9617b8beb9c4862a8c9124c55575
#
_entry.id   0beb9617b8beb9c4862a8c9124c55575
#
_cell.length_a   1.000
_cell.length_b   1.000
_cell.length_c   1.000
_cell.angle_alpha   90.00
_cell.angle_beta   90.00
_cell.angle_gamma   90.00
#
_symmetry.space_group_name_H-M   'P 1'
#
loop_
_entity.id
_entity.type
_entity.pdbx_description
1 polymer ?
#
loop_
_entity_poly.entity_id
_entity_poly.type
_entity_poly.pdbx_seq_one_letter_code
_entity_poly.pdbx_strand_id
1 'polypeptide(L)'
;MQETQEHRYSIGIDLGTTHCVLSYVDLNDEDAAVTVMPIPQLTNPGNVEERSQLPSFMYQAHESELAPGDTALPWNAQPKAIVGAMARTLGSKTPIRLISSAKSWLCHGGVNRRDAFLPLNSPDEVAKVSPVEATQNYLEHLADAWNNAHPETPIFDQDVTITVPASFDPAARDLTAEAARNVGFKHLTLLEEPQAAVYSWIKNNDETWRDQVSVGDIVLVVDIGGGTTDLSLVAVTEDDGNLTLNRVAVGDHILLGGDNMDLALAYRLKMKLAQEGKQLQPWQVQAITHACRDAKEDLLNDSELKSVPIVVPSRGSKLLGGTLQTELTQEEVQQTLVEGFFPQTAVEEIPVQTARGALTQMGLPYAQDAAVSRHVASFLSRQSQAVEELFEKYEQIHDGFIRPTAILFNGGVLKSSLLADRLMSIINSWLTTAGSEEAKRLQGLDLDLAVASGASYYGSVRRGKGVRIRGGIASSYYVGIESAMPAIPGMEPPLEALCVAPFGMEEGSEVNVPSQEFGLIIGQPVHFKFFGSTVRREDTAGTHLDWWEPEEMEELPEIQVTLPVTEGRSAGEVVPVKLASRVTELGTLCLEAISTENGQKWQVEFDVRES
;
A
#
# COMPACT_ATOMS: atom_id res chain seq x y z
N MET A 1 28.87 -13.08 -16.31
CA MET A 1 28.65 -11.65 -16.59
C MET A 1 27.33 -11.61 -17.37
N GLN A 2 26.19 -11.42 -16.66
CA GLN A 2 24.96 -11.01 -17.33
C GLN A 2 25.20 -9.57 -17.77
N GLU A 3 24.99 -9.29 -19.05
CA GLU A 3 24.91 -7.94 -19.56
C GLU A 3 23.79 -7.25 -18.75
N THR A 4 24.16 -6.29 -17.91
CA THR A 4 23.17 -5.40 -17.31
C THR A 4 22.53 -4.64 -18.47
N GLN A 5 21.32 -5.03 -18.84
CA GLN A 5 20.52 -4.32 -19.83
C GLN A 5 20.33 -2.90 -19.26
N GLU A 6 20.96 -1.90 -19.88
CA GLU A 6 20.86 -0.51 -19.45
C GLU A 6 19.44 -0.03 -19.77
N HIS A 7 18.59 0.04 -18.75
CA HIS A 7 17.27 0.68 -18.85
C HIS A 7 17.47 2.18 -19.06
N ARG A 8 16.75 2.75 -20.00
CA ARG A 8 16.81 4.19 -20.24
C ARG A 8 16.04 4.98 -19.19
N TYR A 9 14.90 4.44 -18.75
CA TYR A 9 14.01 5.13 -17.82
C TYR A 9 13.83 4.33 -16.52
N SER A 10 13.79 5.05 -15.41
CA SER A 10 13.17 4.60 -14.17
C SER A 10 11.75 5.13 -14.15
N ILE A 11 10.77 4.23 -14.09
CA ILE A 11 9.36 4.55 -14.14
C ILE A 11 8.73 4.24 -12.79
N GLY A 12 8.00 5.21 -12.24
CA GLY A 12 7.21 5.07 -11.01
C GLY A 12 5.73 5.04 -11.33
N ILE A 13 5.02 4.04 -10.83
CA ILE A 13 3.57 3.90 -10.96
C ILE A 13 2.96 3.88 -9.55
N ASP A 14 2.12 4.87 -9.26
CA ASP A 14 1.22 4.83 -8.12
C ASP A 14 -0.10 4.20 -8.55
N LEU A 15 -0.43 3.04 -7.98
CA LEU A 15 -1.71 2.36 -8.14
C LEU A 15 -2.66 2.74 -7.01
N GLY A 16 -3.09 4.00 -6.96
CA GLY A 16 -3.96 4.48 -5.90
C GLY A 16 -5.38 3.88 -5.93
N THR A 17 -6.05 3.87 -4.78
CA THR A 17 -7.45 3.40 -4.68
C THR A 17 -8.39 4.23 -5.55
N THR A 18 -8.12 5.53 -5.70
CA THR A 18 -8.96 6.48 -6.45
C THR A 18 -8.35 6.96 -7.75
N HIS A 19 -7.03 7.03 -7.83
CA HIS A 19 -6.29 7.49 -9.02
C HIS A 19 -4.98 6.74 -9.17
N CYS A 20 -4.58 6.48 -10.41
CA CYS A 20 -3.24 6.01 -10.76
C CYS A 20 -2.45 7.17 -11.38
N VAL A 21 -1.14 7.19 -11.10
CA VAL A 21 -0.19 8.17 -11.64
C VAL A 21 1.02 7.44 -12.21
N LEU A 22 1.57 7.95 -13.30
CA LEU A 22 2.82 7.48 -13.88
C LEU A 22 3.81 8.64 -13.94
N SER A 23 5.01 8.42 -13.42
CA SER A 23 6.14 9.34 -13.54
C SER A 23 7.38 8.61 -14.03
N TYR A 24 8.39 9.36 -14.44
CA TYR A 24 9.65 8.78 -14.91
C TYR A 24 10.85 9.72 -14.74
N VAL A 25 12.03 9.11 -14.76
CA VAL A 25 13.35 9.78 -14.79
C VAL A 25 14.14 9.19 -15.94
N ASP A 26 14.76 10.01 -16.80
CA ASP A 26 15.72 9.53 -17.81
C ASP A 26 17.08 9.25 -17.13
N LEU A 27 17.46 8.00 -17.08
CA LEU A 27 18.67 7.55 -16.38
C LEU A 27 19.98 7.93 -17.10
N ASN A 28 19.88 8.31 -18.37
CA ASN A 28 21.02 8.77 -19.17
C ASN A 28 21.35 10.25 -18.93
N ASP A 29 20.44 10.99 -18.31
CA ASP A 29 20.65 12.38 -17.92
C ASP A 29 21.00 12.44 -16.43
N GLU A 30 22.18 12.97 -16.09
CA GLU A 30 22.64 13.07 -14.70
C GLU A 30 21.81 14.07 -13.89
N ASP A 31 21.27 15.09 -14.55
CA ASP A 31 20.45 16.15 -13.95
C ASP A 31 18.94 15.94 -14.21
N ALA A 32 18.52 14.74 -14.63
CA ALA A 32 17.14 14.49 -14.98
C ALA A 32 16.17 14.83 -13.86
N ALA A 33 15.18 15.64 -14.21
CA ALA A 33 14.05 15.91 -13.35
C ALA A 33 13.06 14.73 -13.37
N VAL A 34 12.36 14.52 -12.26
CA VAL A 34 11.19 13.66 -12.25
C VAL A 34 10.10 14.31 -13.10
N THR A 35 9.57 13.54 -14.05
CA THR A 35 8.51 14.00 -14.95
C THR A 35 7.26 13.15 -14.76
N VAL A 36 6.13 13.80 -14.49
CA VAL A 36 4.82 13.13 -14.48
C VAL A 36 4.30 13.05 -15.91
N MET A 37 3.94 11.85 -16.33
CA MET A 37 3.44 11.59 -17.68
C MET A 37 1.96 11.99 -17.79
N PRO A 38 1.57 12.82 -18.76
CA PRO A 38 0.16 13.01 -19.12
C PRO A 38 -0.41 11.70 -19.70
N ILE A 39 -1.54 11.24 -19.15
CA ILE A 39 -2.18 9.97 -19.53
C ILE A 39 -3.39 10.28 -20.40
N PRO A 40 -3.36 9.97 -21.72
CA PRO A 40 -4.53 10.07 -22.59
C PRO A 40 -5.62 9.11 -22.11
N GLN A 41 -6.82 9.62 -21.90
CA GLN A 41 -7.96 8.84 -21.43
C GLN A 41 -9.28 9.42 -21.94
N LEU A 42 -10.29 8.59 -22.02
CA LEU A 42 -11.64 9.04 -22.36
C LEU A 42 -12.24 9.82 -21.19
N THR A 43 -12.77 11.00 -21.46
CA THR A 43 -13.53 11.83 -20.50
C THR A 43 -15.03 11.76 -20.77
N ASN A 44 -15.40 11.62 -22.04
CA ASN A 44 -16.76 11.39 -22.53
C ASN A 44 -16.70 10.48 -23.76
N PRO A 45 -17.83 9.93 -24.23
CA PRO A 45 -17.87 9.14 -25.45
C PRO A 45 -17.18 9.86 -26.63
N GLY A 46 -16.13 9.23 -27.19
CA GLY A 46 -15.35 9.77 -28.31
C GLY A 46 -14.45 10.95 -28.00
N ASN A 47 -14.36 11.41 -26.76
CA ASN A 47 -13.49 12.51 -26.35
C ASN A 47 -12.32 12.03 -25.49
N VAL A 48 -11.09 12.15 -26.01
CA VAL A 48 -9.85 11.82 -25.31
C VAL A 48 -9.17 13.10 -24.84
N GLU A 49 -8.79 13.11 -23.56
CA GLU A 49 -7.99 14.19 -22.96
C GLU A 49 -6.78 13.59 -22.24
N GLU A 50 -5.71 14.38 -22.18
CA GLU A 50 -4.52 14.04 -21.38
C GLU A 50 -4.68 14.62 -19.97
N ARG A 51 -4.45 13.77 -18.96
CA ARG A 51 -4.50 14.15 -17.53
C ARG A 51 -3.32 13.55 -16.79
N SER A 52 -2.86 14.22 -15.73
CA SER A 52 -1.78 13.70 -14.87
C SER A 52 -2.17 12.47 -14.04
N GLN A 53 -3.48 12.23 -13.90
CA GLN A 53 -4.04 11.15 -13.12
C GLN A 53 -5.05 10.36 -13.94
N LEU A 54 -5.02 9.03 -13.80
CA LEU A 54 -6.05 8.12 -14.32
C LEU A 54 -6.95 7.68 -13.16
N PRO A 55 -8.22 8.08 -13.10
CA PRO A 55 -9.14 7.58 -12.08
C PRO A 55 -9.22 6.04 -12.05
N SER A 56 -9.06 5.43 -10.87
CA SER A 56 -9.06 3.97 -10.67
C SER A 56 -10.48 3.40 -10.69
N PHE A 57 -11.16 3.63 -11.81
CA PHE A 57 -12.52 3.18 -12.07
C PHE A 57 -12.58 2.41 -13.38
N MET A 58 -13.43 1.37 -13.41
CA MET A 58 -13.74 0.61 -14.59
C MET A 58 -15.25 0.52 -14.75
N TYR A 59 -15.76 0.56 -15.96
CA TYR A 59 -17.19 0.55 -16.24
C TYR A 59 -17.57 -0.54 -17.22
N GLN A 60 -18.58 -1.33 -16.87
CA GLN A 60 -19.15 -2.40 -17.69
C GLN A 60 -20.34 -1.89 -18.50
N ALA A 61 -20.08 -1.27 -19.66
CA ALA A 61 -21.12 -0.71 -20.51
C ALA A 61 -22.08 -1.79 -21.03
N HIS A 62 -23.37 -1.42 -21.19
CA HIS A 62 -24.31 -2.25 -21.93
C HIS A 62 -24.07 -2.10 -23.44
N GLU A 63 -24.28 -3.15 -24.21
CA GLU A 63 -24.03 -3.17 -25.66
C GLU A 63 -24.72 -2.04 -26.44
N SER A 64 -25.88 -1.56 -25.96
CA SER A 64 -26.65 -0.49 -26.59
C SER A 64 -26.35 0.91 -26.01
N GLU A 65 -25.42 1.03 -25.07
CA GLU A 65 -25.16 2.28 -24.32
C GLU A 65 -24.23 3.24 -25.08
N LEU A 66 -23.29 2.66 -25.83
CA LEU A 66 -22.25 3.41 -26.54
C LEU A 66 -22.27 3.07 -28.04
N ALA A 67 -22.00 4.07 -28.86
CA ALA A 67 -21.88 3.90 -30.31
C ALA A 67 -20.48 3.40 -30.71
N PRO A 68 -20.31 2.80 -31.88
CA PRO A 68 -19.00 2.46 -32.42
C PRO A 68 -18.08 3.67 -32.49
N GLY A 69 -16.89 3.56 -31.90
CA GLY A 69 -15.91 4.64 -31.81
C GLY A 69 -15.96 5.48 -30.53
N ASP A 70 -17.03 5.39 -29.72
CA ASP A 70 -17.16 6.14 -28.46
C ASP A 70 -16.09 5.76 -27.43
N THR A 71 -15.51 4.56 -27.54
CA THR A 71 -14.47 4.05 -26.66
C THR A 71 -13.06 4.09 -27.27
N ALA A 72 -12.90 4.64 -28.47
CA ALA A 72 -11.61 4.64 -29.16
C ALA A 72 -10.55 5.44 -28.41
N LEU A 73 -9.37 4.82 -28.24
CA LEU A 73 -8.16 5.42 -27.69
C LEU A 73 -7.09 5.56 -28.80
N PRO A 74 -6.09 6.41 -28.66
CA PRO A 74 -5.07 6.64 -29.70
C PRO A 74 -4.35 5.35 -30.17
N TRP A 75 -4.22 4.38 -29.30
CA TRP A 75 -3.54 3.10 -29.56
C TRP A 75 -4.49 1.93 -29.84
N ASN A 76 -5.78 2.06 -29.52
CA ASN A 76 -6.76 0.98 -29.65
C ASN A 76 -8.15 1.51 -29.99
N ALA A 77 -8.65 1.18 -31.17
CA ALA A 77 -9.98 1.60 -31.63
C ALA A 77 -11.15 0.93 -30.88
N GLN A 78 -10.91 -0.22 -30.24
CA GLN A 78 -11.91 -1.02 -29.53
C GLN A 78 -11.31 -1.62 -28.26
N PRO A 79 -11.04 -0.83 -27.21
CA PRO A 79 -10.54 -1.34 -25.95
C PRO A 79 -11.53 -2.29 -25.29
N LYS A 80 -11.03 -3.32 -24.63
CA LYS A 80 -11.85 -4.32 -23.93
C LYS A 80 -12.52 -3.75 -22.68
N ALA A 81 -11.91 -2.75 -22.08
CA ALA A 81 -12.36 -2.14 -20.82
C ALA A 81 -12.45 -0.63 -20.96
N ILE A 82 -13.43 -0.04 -20.32
CA ILE A 82 -13.56 1.41 -20.14
C ILE A 82 -12.99 1.72 -18.76
N VAL A 83 -11.86 2.41 -18.70
CA VAL A 83 -11.20 2.83 -17.46
C VAL A 83 -11.05 4.35 -17.39
N GLY A 84 -10.78 4.89 -16.20
CA GLY A 84 -10.48 6.30 -16.01
C GLY A 84 -11.71 7.20 -15.89
N ALA A 85 -11.59 8.43 -16.38
CA ALA A 85 -12.57 9.49 -16.16
C ALA A 85 -13.95 9.17 -16.74
N MET A 86 -14.03 8.59 -17.94
CA MET A 86 -15.31 8.20 -18.54
C MET A 86 -15.99 7.10 -17.73
N ALA A 87 -15.23 6.11 -17.23
CA ALA A 87 -15.77 5.06 -16.37
C ALA A 87 -16.41 5.66 -15.10
N ARG A 88 -15.72 6.61 -14.46
CA ARG A 88 -16.26 7.34 -13.29
C ARG A 88 -17.54 8.12 -13.65
N THR A 89 -17.55 8.82 -14.78
CA THR A 89 -18.70 9.63 -15.23
C THR A 89 -19.92 8.75 -15.56
N LEU A 90 -19.74 7.63 -16.26
CA LEU A 90 -20.83 6.70 -16.56
C LEU A 90 -21.31 6.00 -15.29
N GLY A 91 -20.37 5.59 -14.43
CA GLY A 91 -20.66 4.93 -13.16
C GLY A 91 -21.44 5.79 -12.17
N SER A 92 -21.23 7.10 -12.13
CA SER A 92 -22.03 8.03 -11.31
C SER A 92 -23.52 8.02 -11.70
N LYS A 93 -23.81 7.73 -12.98
CA LYS A 93 -25.18 7.61 -13.51
C LYS A 93 -25.76 6.20 -13.33
N THR A 94 -24.91 5.17 -13.44
CA THR A 94 -25.30 3.75 -13.36
C THR A 94 -24.34 2.98 -12.44
N PRO A 95 -24.41 3.18 -11.10
CA PRO A 95 -23.44 2.62 -10.14
C PRO A 95 -23.35 1.09 -10.15
N ILE A 96 -24.43 0.38 -10.52
CA ILE A 96 -24.45 -1.09 -10.59
C ILE A 96 -23.51 -1.69 -11.67
N ARG A 97 -22.94 -0.85 -12.54
CA ARG A 97 -21.99 -1.23 -13.59
C ARG A 97 -20.57 -0.69 -13.35
N LEU A 98 -20.38 0.01 -12.24
CA LEU A 98 -19.12 0.63 -11.87
C LEU A 98 -18.29 -0.29 -10.97
N ILE A 99 -17.05 -0.52 -11.36
CA ILE A 99 -16.01 -1.14 -10.53
C ILE A 99 -15.18 0.00 -9.93
N SER A 100 -15.10 0.04 -8.61
CA SER A 100 -14.31 0.98 -7.82
C SER A 100 -13.61 0.26 -6.68
N SER A 101 -12.63 0.91 -6.06
CA SER A 101 -11.92 0.40 -4.87
C SER A 101 -11.30 -1.01 -5.07
N ALA A 102 -10.90 -1.35 -6.30
CA ALA A 102 -10.31 -2.66 -6.62
C ALA A 102 -9.08 -2.94 -5.76
N LYS A 103 -8.26 -1.92 -5.48
CA LYS A 103 -7.10 -2.00 -4.58
C LYS A 103 -7.47 -2.44 -3.16
N SER A 104 -8.56 -1.89 -2.60
CA SER A 104 -9.05 -2.30 -1.28
C SER A 104 -9.55 -3.75 -1.26
N TRP A 105 -10.11 -4.23 -2.39
CA TRP A 105 -10.50 -5.63 -2.53
C TRP A 105 -9.30 -6.57 -2.67
N LEU A 106 -8.16 -6.12 -3.18
CA LEU A 106 -6.91 -6.91 -3.17
C LEU A 106 -6.41 -7.20 -1.74
N CYS A 107 -6.75 -6.37 -0.75
CA CYS A 107 -6.37 -6.57 0.64
C CYS A 107 -7.38 -7.40 1.43
N HIS A 108 -8.56 -7.69 0.86
CA HIS A 108 -9.62 -8.36 1.61
C HIS A 108 -9.42 -9.88 1.67
N GLY A 109 -8.83 -10.39 2.76
CA GLY A 109 -8.58 -11.81 2.96
C GLY A 109 -9.84 -12.71 3.05
N GLY A 110 -11.02 -12.13 3.26
CA GLY A 110 -12.31 -12.85 3.34
C GLY A 110 -12.92 -13.24 2.00
N VAL A 111 -12.27 -12.93 0.86
CA VAL A 111 -12.75 -13.25 -0.50
C VAL A 111 -11.63 -13.87 -1.33
N ASN A 112 -11.99 -14.68 -2.32
CA ASN A 112 -11.01 -15.09 -3.32
C ASN A 112 -10.77 -13.93 -4.29
N ARG A 113 -9.63 -13.29 -4.17
CA ARG A 113 -9.24 -12.06 -4.89
C ARG A 113 -9.05 -12.28 -6.40
N ARG A 114 -9.00 -13.55 -6.86
CA ARG A 114 -8.94 -13.94 -8.28
C ARG A 114 -10.30 -14.26 -8.89
N ASP A 115 -11.36 -14.37 -8.06
CA ASP A 115 -12.71 -14.62 -8.56
C ASP A 115 -13.35 -13.34 -9.11
N ALA A 116 -14.12 -13.49 -10.17
CA ALA A 116 -14.85 -12.39 -10.81
C ALA A 116 -16.16 -12.09 -10.06
N PHE A 117 -16.16 -11.09 -9.18
CA PHE A 117 -17.35 -10.68 -8.43
C PHE A 117 -17.65 -9.17 -8.49
N LEU A 118 -16.74 -8.35 -9.02
CA LEU A 118 -16.94 -6.91 -9.17
C LEU A 118 -17.61 -6.56 -10.52
N PRO A 119 -18.60 -5.66 -10.55
CA PRO A 119 -19.19 -4.88 -9.46
C PRO A 119 -19.97 -5.76 -8.48
N LEU A 120 -19.80 -5.51 -7.18
CA LEU A 120 -20.54 -6.24 -6.15
C LEU A 120 -22.04 -5.96 -6.25
N ASN A 121 -22.88 -7.00 -6.04
CA ASN A 121 -24.36 -6.89 -6.08
C ASN A 121 -24.94 -6.39 -7.42
N SER A 122 -24.20 -6.47 -8.52
CA SER A 122 -24.72 -6.21 -9.87
C SER A 122 -25.59 -7.36 -10.36
N PRO A 123 -26.58 -7.10 -11.24
CA PRO A 123 -27.35 -8.15 -11.92
C PRO A 123 -26.45 -9.10 -12.72
N ASP A 124 -26.95 -10.31 -12.99
CA ASP A 124 -26.19 -11.37 -13.68
C ASP A 124 -25.81 -11.01 -15.13
N GLU A 125 -26.56 -10.11 -15.78
CA GLU A 125 -26.23 -9.61 -17.11
C GLU A 125 -25.04 -8.64 -17.14
N VAL A 126 -24.55 -8.17 -15.98
CA VAL A 126 -23.35 -7.32 -15.91
C VAL A 126 -22.13 -8.22 -15.83
N ALA A 127 -21.24 -8.09 -16.80
CA ALA A 127 -19.96 -8.80 -16.77
C ALA A 127 -19.17 -8.46 -15.50
N LYS A 128 -18.61 -9.48 -14.86
CA LYS A 128 -17.84 -9.32 -13.62
C LYS A 128 -16.37 -9.53 -13.89
N VAL A 129 -15.56 -8.87 -13.08
CA VAL A 129 -14.10 -8.99 -13.07
C VAL A 129 -13.61 -9.25 -11.64
N SER A 130 -12.41 -9.80 -11.53
CA SER A 130 -11.73 -9.92 -10.24
C SER A 130 -11.01 -8.61 -9.85
N PRO A 131 -10.66 -8.39 -8.58
CA PRO A 131 -9.78 -7.31 -8.17
C PRO A 131 -8.44 -7.30 -8.92
N VAL A 132 -7.85 -8.49 -9.16
CA VAL A 132 -6.62 -8.65 -9.95
C VAL A 132 -6.83 -8.19 -11.39
N GLU A 133 -7.91 -8.62 -12.05
CA GLU A 133 -8.22 -8.22 -13.42
C GLU A 133 -8.49 -6.71 -13.54
N ALA A 134 -9.17 -6.10 -12.57
CA ALA A 134 -9.35 -4.65 -12.55
C ALA A 134 -8.00 -3.91 -12.46
N THR A 135 -7.09 -4.39 -11.60
CA THR A 135 -5.73 -3.85 -11.47
C THR A 135 -4.93 -4.01 -12.78
N GLN A 136 -5.04 -5.18 -13.44
CA GLN A 136 -4.44 -5.40 -14.76
C GLN A 136 -4.93 -4.39 -15.79
N ASN A 137 -6.23 -4.10 -15.85
CA ASN A 137 -6.78 -3.14 -16.80
C ASN A 137 -6.26 -1.71 -16.58
N TYR A 138 -6.02 -1.29 -15.31
CA TYR A 138 -5.39 0.00 -15.04
C TYR A 138 -3.93 0.02 -15.50
N LEU A 139 -3.16 -1.02 -15.20
CA LEU A 139 -1.77 -1.14 -15.62
C LEU A 139 -1.63 -1.25 -17.15
N GLU A 140 -2.53 -1.97 -17.82
CA GLU A 140 -2.56 -2.10 -19.27
C GLU A 140 -2.78 -0.73 -19.92
N HIS A 141 -3.73 0.07 -19.41
CA HIS A 141 -3.96 1.44 -19.90
C HIS A 141 -2.72 2.33 -19.74
N LEU A 142 -2.04 2.28 -18.59
CA LEU A 142 -0.81 3.05 -18.35
C LEU A 142 0.33 2.60 -19.27
N ALA A 143 0.48 1.28 -19.47
CA ALA A 143 1.50 0.72 -20.34
C ALA A 143 1.26 1.09 -21.82
N ASP A 144 0.03 1.02 -22.27
CA ASP A 144 -0.34 1.39 -23.63
C ASP A 144 -0.15 2.90 -23.87
N ALA A 145 -0.52 3.74 -22.89
CA ALA A 145 -0.28 5.18 -22.95
C ALA A 145 1.21 5.51 -23.07
N TRP A 146 2.06 4.85 -22.25
CA TRP A 146 3.51 4.99 -22.35
C TRP A 146 4.04 4.55 -23.70
N ASN A 147 3.70 3.34 -24.15
CA ASN A 147 4.19 2.77 -25.41
C ASN A 147 3.77 3.60 -26.62
N ASN A 148 2.59 4.23 -26.57
CA ASN A 148 2.14 5.17 -27.60
C ASN A 148 2.98 6.46 -27.63
N ALA A 149 3.37 6.97 -26.46
CA ALA A 149 4.19 8.18 -26.35
C ALA A 149 5.68 7.90 -26.58
N HIS A 150 6.16 6.69 -26.24
CA HIS A 150 7.58 6.28 -26.29
C HIS A 150 7.77 4.96 -27.08
N PRO A 151 7.48 4.92 -28.38
CA PRO A 151 7.49 3.68 -29.16
C PRO A 151 8.88 3.02 -29.25
N GLU A 152 9.96 3.81 -29.14
CA GLU A 152 11.34 3.30 -29.19
C GLU A 152 11.83 2.71 -27.84
N THR A 153 11.09 2.95 -26.75
CA THR A 153 11.45 2.52 -25.39
C THR A 153 10.24 1.97 -24.65
N PRO A 154 9.76 0.77 -25.05
CA PRO A 154 8.59 0.15 -24.44
C PRO A 154 8.72 0.04 -22.91
N ILE A 155 7.62 0.25 -22.19
CA ILE A 155 7.61 0.21 -20.72
C ILE A 155 8.07 -1.13 -20.17
N PHE A 156 7.79 -2.22 -20.89
CA PHE A 156 8.12 -3.59 -20.49
C PHE A 156 9.62 -3.88 -20.41
N ASP A 157 10.43 -3.05 -21.04
CA ASP A 157 11.89 -3.15 -21.05
C ASP A 157 12.54 -2.06 -20.16
N GLN A 158 11.75 -1.31 -19.39
CA GLN A 158 12.25 -0.29 -18.47
C GLN A 158 12.27 -0.80 -17.03
N ASP A 159 12.96 -0.07 -16.14
CA ASP A 159 12.96 -0.33 -14.70
C ASP A 159 11.70 0.30 -14.09
N VAL A 160 10.76 -0.53 -13.63
CA VAL A 160 9.45 -0.08 -13.17
C VAL A 160 9.31 -0.34 -11.68
N THR A 161 8.99 0.72 -10.95
CA THR A 161 8.63 0.66 -9.52
C THR A 161 7.14 0.93 -9.39
N ILE A 162 6.39 -0.04 -8.85
CA ILE A 162 4.96 0.11 -8.52
C ILE A 162 4.84 0.27 -7.01
N THR A 163 4.01 1.24 -6.58
CA THR A 163 3.82 1.47 -5.16
C THR A 163 2.66 0.67 -4.59
N VAL A 164 2.83 0.26 -3.34
CA VAL A 164 1.83 -0.46 -2.55
C VAL A 164 1.75 0.16 -1.15
N PRO A 165 0.60 0.12 -0.48
CA PRO A 165 0.53 0.49 0.94
C PRO A 165 1.53 -0.29 1.78
N ALA A 166 2.13 0.36 2.77
CA ALA A 166 3.04 -0.31 3.70
C ALA A 166 2.34 -1.44 4.47
N SER A 167 1.06 -1.27 4.71
CA SER A 167 0.16 -2.19 5.42
C SER A 167 -0.40 -3.35 4.56
N PHE A 168 -0.01 -3.46 3.26
CA PHE A 168 -0.43 -4.58 2.42
C PHE A 168 0.08 -5.89 2.97
N ASP A 169 -0.85 -6.87 3.10
CA ASP A 169 -0.46 -8.24 3.35
C ASP A 169 0.34 -8.80 2.15
N PRO A 170 1.12 -9.83 2.37
CA PRO A 170 1.95 -10.44 1.33
C PRO A 170 1.16 -10.92 0.12
N ALA A 171 -0.01 -11.49 0.35
CA ALA A 171 -0.86 -11.94 -0.74
C ALA A 171 -1.34 -10.76 -1.62
N ALA A 172 -1.61 -9.58 -1.04
CA ALA A 172 -1.96 -8.39 -1.80
C ALA A 172 -0.76 -7.85 -2.61
N ARG A 173 0.46 -7.91 -2.03
CA ARG A 173 1.70 -7.55 -2.73
C ARG A 173 1.96 -8.50 -3.90
N ASP A 174 1.86 -9.80 -3.68
CA ASP A 174 2.03 -10.82 -4.72
C ASP A 174 1.00 -10.69 -5.84
N LEU A 175 -0.28 -10.43 -5.50
CA LEU A 175 -1.33 -10.21 -6.49
C LEU A 175 -1.12 -8.93 -7.31
N THR A 176 -0.56 -7.89 -6.69
CA THR A 176 -0.18 -6.66 -7.42
C THR A 176 0.96 -6.95 -8.39
N ALA A 177 1.99 -7.69 -7.94
CA ALA A 177 3.09 -8.11 -8.80
C ALA A 177 2.63 -9.09 -9.91
N GLU A 178 1.73 -10.02 -9.59
CA GLU A 178 1.10 -10.93 -10.58
C GLU A 178 0.34 -10.14 -11.65
N ALA A 179 -0.48 -9.17 -11.24
CA ALA A 179 -1.21 -8.31 -12.17
C ALA A 179 -0.24 -7.58 -13.13
N ALA A 180 0.84 -7.03 -12.61
CA ALA A 180 1.87 -6.36 -13.41
C ALA A 180 2.58 -7.32 -14.37
N ARG A 181 3.00 -8.50 -13.90
CA ARG A 181 3.65 -9.52 -14.74
C ARG A 181 2.72 -10.02 -15.84
N ASN A 182 1.43 -10.17 -15.56
CA ASN A 182 0.42 -10.59 -16.56
C ASN A 182 0.25 -9.54 -17.67
N VAL A 183 0.43 -8.26 -17.36
CA VAL A 183 0.46 -7.17 -18.37
C VAL A 183 1.75 -7.19 -19.18
N GLY A 184 2.84 -7.73 -18.63
CA GLY A 184 4.12 -7.90 -19.34
C GLY A 184 5.31 -7.15 -18.72
N PHE A 185 5.16 -6.56 -17.54
CA PHE A 185 6.27 -5.90 -16.84
C PHE A 185 7.34 -6.95 -16.44
N LYS A 186 8.58 -6.77 -16.90
CA LYS A 186 9.67 -7.72 -16.69
C LYS A 186 10.59 -7.32 -15.53
N HIS A 187 10.83 -6.03 -15.38
CA HIS A 187 11.76 -5.44 -14.40
C HIS A 187 10.94 -4.64 -13.39
N LEU A 188 10.36 -5.38 -12.44
CA LEU A 188 9.40 -4.85 -11.47
C LEU A 188 9.98 -4.81 -10.07
N THR A 189 9.84 -3.66 -9.42
CA THR A 189 10.09 -3.48 -7.99
C THR A 189 8.80 -2.99 -7.33
N LEU A 190 8.50 -3.45 -6.12
CA LEU A 190 7.45 -2.87 -5.28
C LEU A 190 8.09 -1.95 -4.23
N LEU A 191 7.52 -0.77 -4.07
CA LEU A 191 7.94 0.21 -3.07
C LEU A 191 6.74 0.63 -2.22
N GLU A 192 6.94 0.82 -0.93
CA GLU A 192 5.88 1.28 -0.05
C GLU A 192 5.55 2.75 -0.28
N GLU A 193 4.26 3.08 -0.30
CA GLU A 193 3.77 4.45 -0.54
C GLU A 193 4.37 5.48 0.43
N PRO A 194 4.47 5.22 1.76
CA PRO A 194 5.12 6.16 2.66
C PRO A 194 6.60 6.38 2.35
N GLN A 195 7.32 5.33 1.94
CA GLN A 195 8.72 5.47 1.52
C GLN A 195 8.82 6.30 0.23
N ALA A 196 7.95 6.04 -0.75
CA ALA A 196 7.89 6.82 -1.97
C ALA A 196 7.60 8.31 -1.68
N ALA A 197 6.69 8.62 -0.75
CA ALA A 197 6.42 9.99 -0.32
C ALA A 197 7.67 10.67 0.27
N VAL A 198 8.43 9.96 1.11
CA VAL A 198 9.70 10.49 1.67
C VAL A 198 10.75 10.69 0.56
N TYR A 199 10.87 9.76 -0.40
CA TYR A 199 11.77 9.95 -1.55
C TYR A 199 11.39 11.17 -2.39
N SER A 200 10.10 11.41 -2.62
CA SER A 200 9.62 12.60 -3.30
C SER A 200 9.96 13.88 -2.51
N TRP A 201 9.78 13.84 -1.18
CA TRP A 201 10.12 14.96 -0.31
C TRP A 201 11.62 15.28 -0.37
N ILE A 202 12.49 14.27 -0.30
CA ILE A 202 13.95 14.41 -0.45
C ILE A 202 14.27 15.08 -1.80
N LYS A 203 13.72 14.55 -2.89
CA LYS A 203 13.99 15.05 -4.24
C LYS A 203 13.51 16.49 -4.43
N ASN A 204 12.35 16.83 -3.91
CA ASN A 204 11.76 18.17 -4.06
C ASN A 204 12.48 19.23 -3.21
N ASN A 205 13.11 18.82 -2.11
CA ASN A 205 13.89 19.70 -1.23
C ASN A 205 15.40 19.64 -1.52
N ASP A 206 15.81 18.75 -2.43
CA ASP A 206 17.18 18.56 -2.91
C ASP A 206 18.23 18.65 -1.80
N GLU A 207 19.16 19.62 -1.84
CA GLU A 207 20.20 19.77 -0.82
C GLU A 207 19.67 20.28 0.52
N THR A 208 18.50 20.91 0.54
CA THR A 208 17.95 21.58 1.74
C THR A 208 17.19 20.66 2.69
N TRP A 209 16.86 19.41 2.28
CA TRP A 209 16.17 18.49 3.18
C TRP A 209 16.97 18.18 4.45
N ARG A 210 18.32 18.19 4.35
CA ARG A 210 19.21 17.96 5.48
C ARG A 210 19.19 19.09 6.52
N ASP A 211 18.73 20.28 6.12
CA ASP A 211 18.54 21.41 7.03
C ASP A 211 17.18 21.34 7.76
N GLN A 212 16.28 20.50 7.27
CA GLN A 212 14.93 20.36 7.82
C GLN A 212 14.83 19.27 8.88
N VAL A 213 15.75 18.31 8.88
CA VAL A 213 15.77 17.20 9.85
C VAL A 213 17.18 17.01 10.41
N SER A 214 17.26 16.52 11.64
CA SER A 214 18.51 16.32 12.40
C SER A 214 18.58 14.88 12.91
N VAL A 215 19.79 14.42 13.22
CA VAL A 215 19.99 13.12 13.89
C VAL A 215 19.17 13.08 15.17
N GLY A 216 18.41 12.01 15.34
CA GLY A 216 17.48 11.84 16.46
C GLY A 216 16.04 12.29 16.17
N ASP A 217 15.77 12.93 15.03
CA ASP A 217 14.40 13.26 14.64
C ASP A 217 13.60 11.97 14.31
N ILE A 218 12.32 11.98 14.66
CA ILE A 218 11.34 10.96 14.28
C ILE A 218 10.30 11.63 13.39
N VAL A 219 10.23 11.18 12.15
CA VAL A 219 9.25 11.66 11.17
C VAL A 219 8.05 10.71 11.17
N LEU A 220 6.87 11.22 11.53
CA LEU A 220 5.60 10.52 11.33
C LEU A 220 5.12 10.80 9.89
N VAL A 221 5.03 9.76 9.08
CA VAL A 221 4.40 9.82 7.76
C VAL A 221 2.94 9.44 7.93
N VAL A 222 2.04 10.34 7.54
CA VAL A 222 0.59 10.12 7.57
C VAL A 222 0.06 10.20 6.15
N ASP A 223 -0.35 9.07 5.61
CA ASP A 223 -0.95 8.97 4.29
C ASP A 223 -2.45 8.69 4.42
N ILE A 224 -3.29 9.65 4.02
CA ILE A 224 -4.75 9.49 4.00
C ILE A 224 -5.22 9.60 2.56
N GLY A 225 -5.34 8.42 1.94
CA GLY A 225 -5.80 8.28 0.56
C GLY A 225 -7.33 8.26 0.45
N GLY A 226 -7.81 7.83 -0.72
CA GLY A 226 -9.25 7.64 -0.94
C GLY A 226 -9.83 6.48 -0.15
N GLY A 227 -9.12 5.37 -0.04
CA GLY A 227 -9.61 4.14 0.60
C GLY A 227 -9.00 3.81 1.95
N THR A 228 -7.77 4.27 2.22
CA THR A 228 -6.98 3.85 3.37
C THR A 228 -6.34 5.01 4.10
N THR A 229 -5.99 4.76 5.36
CA THR A 229 -5.06 5.55 6.16
C THR A 229 -3.88 4.66 6.50
N ASP A 230 -2.70 5.06 6.07
CA ASP A 230 -1.43 4.37 6.31
C ASP A 230 -0.52 5.26 7.15
N LEU A 231 0.12 4.65 8.17
CA LEU A 231 0.98 5.33 9.13
C LEU A 231 2.35 4.67 9.13
N SER A 232 3.41 5.47 9.13
CA SER A 232 4.78 4.97 9.24
C SER A 232 5.65 5.91 10.04
N LEU A 233 6.67 5.37 10.69
CA LEU A 233 7.70 6.13 11.39
C LEU A 233 9.04 5.96 10.69
N VAL A 234 9.72 7.08 10.47
CA VAL A 234 11.08 7.14 9.90
C VAL A 234 11.98 7.87 10.89
N ALA A 235 13.03 7.19 11.34
CA ALA A 235 14.04 7.77 12.21
C ALA A 235 15.17 8.38 11.38
N VAL A 236 15.65 9.53 11.80
CA VAL A 236 16.82 10.18 11.24
C VAL A 236 18.03 9.79 12.10
N THR A 237 18.97 9.07 11.51
CA THR A 237 20.18 8.58 12.18
C THR A 237 21.43 9.07 11.45
N GLU A 238 22.60 8.71 11.93
CA GLU A 238 23.88 9.02 11.33
C GLU A 238 24.66 7.72 11.07
N ASP A 239 25.23 7.62 9.88
CA ASP A 239 26.13 6.55 9.50
C ASP A 239 27.34 7.15 8.80
N ASP A 240 28.54 6.88 9.33
CA ASP A 240 29.81 7.43 8.85
C ASP A 240 29.80 8.97 8.61
N GLY A 241 29.13 9.73 9.49
CA GLY A 241 29.03 11.20 9.41
C GLY A 241 27.98 11.72 8.43
N ASN A 242 27.16 10.82 7.83
CA ASN A 242 26.08 11.19 6.92
C ASN A 242 24.71 10.92 7.55
N LEU A 243 23.75 11.83 7.33
CA LEU A 243 22.36 11.58 7.70
C LEU A 243 21.80 10.41 6.90
N THR A 244 21.21 9.47 7.62
CA THR A 244 20.50 8.32 7.07
C THR A 244 19.06 8.29 7.58
N LEU A 245 18.16 7.76 6.76
CA LEU A 245 16.76 7.60 7.10
C LEU A 245 16.46 6.11 7.26
N ASN A 246 15.87 5.76 8.40
CA ASN A 246 15.52 4.37 8.70
C ASN A 246 14.03 4.27 9.00
N ARG A 247 13.31 3.43 8.25
CA ARG A 247 11.93 3.09 8.60
C ARG A 247 11.93 2.20 9.83
N VAL A 248 11.28 2.65 10.88
CA VAL A 248 11.29 1.99 12.19
C VAL A 248 9.97 1.33 12.56
N ALA A 249 8.87 1.80 12.00
CA ALA A 249 7.56 1.20 12.25
C ALA A 249 6.57 1.43 11.10
N VAL A 250 5.62 0.52 10.97
CA VAL A 250 4.49 0.59 10.04
C VAL A 250 3.20 0.29 10.83
N GLY A 251 2.12 1.01 10.53
CA GLY A 251 0.81 0.81 11.15
C GLY A 251 0.02 -0.31 10.49
N ASP A 252 -1.09 -0.69 11.14
CA ASP A 252 -2.06 -1.64 10.58
C ASP A 252 -2.72 -1.09 9.31
N HIS A 253 -3.29 -1.99 8.51
CA HIS A 253 -4.09 -1.62 7.34
C HIS A 253 -5.44 -1.05 7.77
N ILE A 254 -5.60 0.27 7.69
CA ILE A 254 -6.81 0.97 8.12
C ILE A 254 -7.64 1.33 6.89
N LEU A 255 -8.73 0.59 6.63
CA LEU A 255 -9.70 0.89 5.58
C LEU A 255 -10.58 2.08 6.00
N LEU A 256 -9.99 3.24 5.99
CA LEU A 256 -10.58 4.53 6.35
C LEU A 256 -9.92 5.63 5.52
N GLY A 257 -10.69 6.31 4.69
CA GLY A 257 -10.16 7.36 3.80
C GLY A 257 -11.26 8.27 3.25
N GLY A 258 -10.96 8.95 2.16
CA GLY A 258 -11.86 9.88 1.50
C GLY A 258 -13.21 9.29 1.09
N ASP A 259 -13.23 8.01 0.67
CA ASP A 259 -14.47 7.30 0.30
C ASP A 259 -15.43 7.15 1.49
N ASN A 260 -14.90 6.94 2.70
CA ASN A 260 -15.70 6.91 3.93
C ASN A 260 -16.29 8.28 4.24
N MET A 261 -15.54 9.34 3.97
CA MET A 261 -16.00 10.73 4.14
C MET A 261 -17.11 11.07 3.16
N ASP A 262 -16.96 10.69 1.89
CA ASP A 262 -17.97 10.88 0.84
C ASP A 262 -19.27 10.17 1.21
N LEU A 263 -19.16 8.92 1.69
CA LEU A 263 -20.30 8.14 2.13
C LEU A 263 -20.98 8.75 3.36
N ALA A 264 -20.22 9.24 4.33
CA ALA A 264 -20.76 9.91 5.52
C ALA A 264 -21.57 11.17 5.13
N LEU A 265 -21.07 11.96 4.19
CA LEU A 265 -21.78 13.12 3.65
C LEU A 265 -23.06 12.72 2.91
N ALA A 266 -23.01 11.65 2.10
CA ALA A 266 -24.20 11.12 1.43
C ALA A 266 -25.27 10.65 2.44
N TYR A 267 -24.86 9.99 3.53
CA TYR A 267 -25.80 9.61 4.60
C TYR A 267 -26.36 10.82 5.34
N ARG A 268 -25.57 11.88 5.55
CA ARG A 268 -26.06 13.14 6.12
C ARG A 268 -27.15 13.75 5.25
N LEU A 269 -26.94 13.81 3.93
CA LEU A 269 -27.96 14.29 2.99
C LEU A 269 -29.20 13.39 2.95
N LYS A 270 -29.03 12.06 3.04
CA LYS A 270 -30.14 11.12 3.18
C LYS A 270 -30.98 11.43 4.42
N MET A 271 -30.36 11.69 5.55
CA MET A 271 -31.06 12.04 6.79
C MET A 271 -31.78 13.39 6.68
N LYS A 272 -31.14 14.40 6.07
CA LYS A 272 -31.73 15.72 5.80
C LYS A 272 -32.98 15.59 4.94
N LEU A 273 -32.91 14.85 3.85
CA LEU A 273 -34.06 14.61 2.97
C LEU A 273 -35.16 13.78 3.64
N ALA A 274 -34.82 12.83 4.49
CA ALA A 274 -35.81 12.05 5.26
C ALA A 274 -36.61 12.92 6.23
N GLN A 275 -36.00 13.94 6.84
CA GLN A 275 -36.70 14.93 7.69
C GLN A 275 -37.68 15.77 6.86
N GLU A 276 -37.42 15.97 5.56
CA GLU A 276 -38.36 16.61 4.63
C GLU A 276 -39.44 15.64 4.08
N GLY A 277 -39.49 14.41 4.56
CA GLY A 277 -40.43 13.38 4.10
C GLY A 277 -40.01 12.69 2.79
N LYS A 278 -38.78 12.89 2.33
CA LYS A 278 -38.22 12.33 1.08
C LYS A 278 -37.27 11.19 1.44
N GLN A 279 -37.60 9.96 1.08
CA GLN A 279 -36.76 8.79 1.34
C GLN A 279 -35.96 8.39 0.11
N LEU A 280 -34.63 8.25 0.26
CA LEU A 280 -33.74 7.77 -0.78
C LEU A 280 -33.65 6.26 -0.78
N GLN A 281 -33.66 5.69 -1.98
CA GLN A 281 -33.33 4.29 -2.22
C GLN A 281 -31.81 4.04 -2.09
N PRO A 282 -31.36 2.81 -1.78
CA PRO A 282 -29.93 2.51 -1.64
C PRO A 282 -29.08 2.93 -2.85
N TRP A 283 -29.55 2.68 -4.08
CA TRP A 283 -28.85 3.08 -5.31
C TRP A 283 -28.72 4.61 -5.48
N GLN A 284 -29.69 5.38 -4.93
CA GLN A 284 -29.64 6.85 -4.94
C GLN A 284 -28.58 7.36 -3.97
N VAL A 285 -28.45 6.72 -2.80
CA VAL A 285 -27.39 7.05 -1.84
C VAL A 285 -26.02 6.80 -2.48
N GLN A 286 -25.83 5.65 -3.15
CA GLN A 286 -24.61 5.34 -3.87
C GLN A 286 -24.31 6.37 -4.97
N ALA A 287 -25.32 6.79 -5.73
CA ALA A 287 -25.14 7.78 -6.79
C ALA A 287 -24.74 9.16 -6.23
N ILE A 288 -25.38 9.63 -5.14
CA ILE A 288 -25.01 10.92 -4.54
C ILE A 288 -23.69 10.88 -3.78
N THR A 289 -23.15 9.71 -3.41
CA THR A 289 -21.81 9.62 -2.81
C THR A 289 -20.75 10.18 -3.75
N HIS A 290 -20.85 9.90 -5.05
CA HIS A 290 -19.93 10.48 -6.04
C HIS A 290 -20.09 12.00 -6.15
N ALA A 291 -21.34 12.51 -6.10
CA ALA A 291 -21.57 13.96 -6.11
C ALA A 291 -21.08 14.63 -4.81
N CYS A 292 -21.15 13.92 -3.68
CA CYS A 292 -20.60 14.40 -2.41
C CYS A 292 -19.08 14.52 -2.43
N ARG A 293 -18.37 13.66 -3.20
CA ARG A 293 -16.91 13.78 -3.38
C ARG A 293 -16.55 15.11 -4.02
N ASP A 294 -17.12 15.39 -5.19
CA ASP A 294 -16.82 16.62 -5.93
C ASP A 294 -17.20 17.84 -5.08
N ALA A 295 -18.38 17.85 -4.48
CA ALA A 295 -18.84 18.92 -3.61
C ALA A 295 -17.98 19.11 -2.34
N LYS A 296 -17.50 18.02 -1.75
CA LYS A 296 -16.56 18.07 -0.61
C LYS A 296 -15.25 18.73 -0.99
N GLU A 297 -14.69 18.34 -2.14
CA GLU A 297 -13.43 18.91 -2.63
C GLU A 297 -13.59 20.41 -2.93
N ASP A 298 -14.67 20.82 -3.59
CA ASP A 298 -14.98 22.22 -3.87
C ASP A 298 -15.12 23.03 -2.57
N LEU A 299 -15.91 22.53 -1.60
CA LEU A 299 -16.19 23.23 -0.34
C LEU A 299 -14.99 23.29 0.62
N LEU A 300 -14.04 22.35 0.52
CA LEU A 300 -12.81 22.37 1.31
C LEU A 300 -11.73 23.25 0.68
N ASN A 301 -11.73 23.39 -0.65
CA ASN A 301 -10.71 24.17 -1.37
C ASN A 301 -11.08 25.66 -1.55
N ASP A 302 -12.38 25.99 -1.54
CA ASP A 302 -12.87 27.36 -1.68
C ASP A 302 -13.61 27.83 -0.41
N SER A 303 -12.96 28.67 0.38
CA SER A 303 -13.53 29.21 1.63
C SER A 303 -14.73 30.14 1.40
N GLU A 304 -14.87 30.71 0.20
CA GLU A 304 -15.98 31.60 -0.15
C GLU A 304 -17.23 30.82 -0.57
N LEU A 305 -17.07 29.58 -1.01
CA LEU A 305 -18.16 28.71 -1.43
C LEU A 305 -18.92 28.19 -0.19
N LYS A 306 -20.21 28.54 -0.08
CA LYS A 306 -21.02 28.20 1.10
C LYS A 306 -21.83 26.92 0.95
N SER A 307 -22.23 26.58 -0.27
CA SER A 307 -22.95 25.34 -0.57
C SER A 307 -22.77 24.91 -2.02
N VAL A 308 -22.95 23.63 -2.28
CA VAL A 308 -22.95 23.01 -3.61
C VAL A 308 -24.27 22.25 -3.80
N PRO A 309 -25.01 22.48 -4.90
CA PRO A 309 -26.24 21.74 -5.16
C PRO A 309 -25.96 20.28 -5.51
N ILE A 310 -26.71 19.38 -4.92
CA ILE A 310 -26.66 17.94 -5.16
C ILE A 310 -27.94 17.48 -5.84
N VAL A 311 -27.83 16.91 -7.01
CA VAL A 311 -28.94 16.34 -7.77
C VAL A 311 -29.06 14.85 -7.44
N VAL A 312 -30.26 14.45 -6.99
CA VAL A 312 -30.55 13.03 -6.72
C VAL A 312 -31.13 12.41 -7.98
N PRO A 313 -30.48 11.36 -8.56
CA PRO A 313 -31.01 10.72 -9.76
C PRO A 313 -32.36 10.07 -9.52
N SER A 314 -33.23 10.10 -10.53
CA SER A 314 -34.54 9.43 -10.51
C SER A 314 -34.68 8.47 -11.68
N ARG A 315 -35.33 7.31 -11.47
CA ARG A 315 -35.68 6.36 -12.54
C ARG A 315 -37.14 6.56 -12.94
N GLY A 316 -37.40 6.84 -14.21
CA GLY A 316 -38.74 6.87 -14.80
C GLY A 316 -39.00 8.07 -15.70
N SER A 317 -39.83 7.88 -16.72
CA SER A 317 -40.22 8.86 -17.74
C SER A 317 -41.33 9.83 -17.31
N LYS A 318 -41.51 10.07 -16.02
CA LYS A 318 -42.51 11.02 -15.57
C LYS A 318 -42.00 12.46 -15.75
N LEU A 319 -42.38 13.06 -16.85
CA LEU A 319 -42.17 14.48 -17.18
C LEU A 319 -42.75 15.47 -16.13
N LEU A 320 -43.36 15.00 -15.06
CA LEU A 320 -44.03 15.79 -14.01
C LEU A 320 -43.50 15.57 -12.60
N GLY A 321 -42.46 14.77 -12.39
CA GLY A 321 -41.78 14.66 -11.11
C GLY A 321 -40.55 15.54 -11.12
N GLY A 322 -40.55 16.66 -10.42
CA GLY A 322 -39.38 17.56 -10.31
C GLY A 322 -38.15 16.77 -9.87
N THR A 323 -37.02 17.05 -10.48
CA THR A 323 -35.72 16.49 -10.09
C THR A 323 -35.51 16.76 -8.60
N LEU A 324 -35.34 15.71 -7.79
CA LEU A 324 -35.05 15.88 -6.38
C LEU A 324 -33.67 16.51 -6.24
N GLN A 325 -33.61 17.67 -5.63
CA GLN A 325 -32.38 18.40 -5.36
C GLN A 325 -32.25 18.68 -3.88
N THR A 326 -31.04 18.73 -3.40
CA THR A 326 -30.62 19.19 -2.09
C THR A 326 -29.32 19.97 -2.26
N GLU A 327 -28.76 20.45 -1.17
CA GLU A 327 -27.45 21.09 -1.17
C GLU A 327 -26.61 20.53 -0.02
N LEU A 328 -25.30 20.45 -0.26
CA LEU A 328 -24.31 20.19 0.77
C LEU A 328 -23.69 21.53 1.14
N THR A 329 -23.73 21.89 2.42
CA THR A 329 -23.18 23.16 2.91
C THR A 329 -21.77 22.97 3.47
N GLN A 330 -20.97 24.04 3.46
CA GLN A 330 -19.65 24.08 4.07
C GLN A 330 -19.69 23.70 5.55
N GLU A 331 -20.71 24.17 6.30
CA GLU A 331 -20.91 23.82 7.71
C GLU A 331 -21.16 22.31 7.89
N GLU A 332 -21.99 21.71 7.03
CA GLU A 332 -22.26 20.26 7.06
C GLU A 332 -20.98 19.45 6.77
N VAL A 333 -20.14 19.90 5.84
CA VAL A 333 -18.83 19.27 5.54
C VAL A 333 -17.89 19.41 6.74
N GLN A 334 -17.72 20.61 7.28
CA GLN A 334 -16.87 20.85 8.45
C GLN A 334 -17.30 20.01 9.65
N GLN A 335 -18.58 20.04 10.01
CA GLN A 335 -19.08 19.25 11.13
C GLN A 335 -18.89 17.75 10.93
N THR A 336 -19.17 17.24 9.73
CA THR A 336 -19.05 15.80 9.46
C THR A 336 -17.59 15.36 9.43
N LEU A 337 -16.69 16.13 8.79
CA LEU A 337 -15.32 15.71 8.61
C LEU A 337 -14.42 16.08 9.79
N VAL A 338 -14.45 17.36 10.25
CA VAL A 338 -13.56 17.79 11.32
C VAL A 338 -13.95 17.14 12.66
N GLU A 339 -15.24 17.14 13.00
CA GLU A 339 -15.70 16.58 14.28
C GLU A 339 -15.90 15.05 14.23
N GLY A 340 -16.23 14.51 13.06
CA GLY A 340 -16.48 13.07 12.90
C GLY A 340 -15.21 12.26 12.63
N PHE A 341 -14.31 12.75 11.75
CA PHE A 341 -13.11 12.01 11.36
C PHE A 341 -11.84 12.51 12.07
N PHE A 342 -11.80 13.76 12.51
CA PHE A 342 -10.67 14.35 13.23
C PHE A 342 -11.12 14.96 14.57
N PRO A 343 -11.82 14.21 15.45
CA PRO A 343 -12.20 14.73 16.76
C PRO A 343 -10.96 15.03 17.59
N GLN A 344 -11.08 15.99 18.51
CA GLN A 344 -10.06 16.18 19.55
C GLN A 344 -10.09 14.95 20.47
N THR A 345 -8.94 14.27 20.57
CA THR A 345 -8.79 13.05 21.36
C THR A 345 -7.56 13.15 22.26
N ALA A 346 -7.55 12.42 23.36
CA ALA A 346 -6.33 12.19 24.12
C ALA A 346 -5.49 11.10 23.44
N VAL A 347 -4.18 11.09 23.68
CA VAL A 347 -3.26 10.12 23.06
C VAL A 347 -3.48 8.69 23.57
N GLU A 348 -4.10 8.54 24.74
CA GLU A 348 -4.48 7.24 25.34
C GLU A 348 -5.78 6.67 24.77
N GLU A 349 -6.52 7.45 23.98
CA GLU A 349 -7.75 6.97 23.36
C GLU A 349 -7.45 6.00 22.23
N ILE A 350 -7.99 4.80 22.33
CA ILE A 350 -7.89 3.77 21.30
C ILE A 350 -9.12 3.78 20.39
N PRO A 351 -9.01 3.28 19.14
CA PRO A 351 -10.16 3.13 18.25
C PRO A 351 -11.25 2.26 18.87
N VAL A 352 -12.49 2.72 18.74
CA VAL A 352 -13.65 2.00 19.28
C VAL A 352 -13.86 0.70 18.49
N GLN A 353 -13.89 -0.41 19.21
CA GLN A 353 -14.25 -1.71 18.66
C GLN A 353 -15.62 -2.12 19.15
N THR A 354 -16.56 -2.26 18.24
CA THR A 354 -17.90 -2.80 18.54
C THR A 354 -17.96 -4.28 18.16
N ALA A 355 -18.59 -5.09 19.01
CA ALA A 355 -18.81 -6.50 18.67
C ALA A 355 -19.62 -6.59 17.37
N ARG A 356 -19.05 -7.23 16.34
CA ARG A 356 -19.75 -7.46 15.07
C ARG A 356 -20.85 -8.50 15.26
N GLY A 357 -21.97 -8.34 14.56
CA GLY A 357 -23.00 -9.38 14.45
C GLY A 357 -22.41 -10.64 13.77
N ALA A 358 -22.90 -11.81 14.15
CA ALA A 358 -22.47 -13.08 13.57
C ALA A 358 -22.75 -13.21 12.05
N LEU A 359 -23.66 -12.40 11.52
CA LEU A 359 -24.02 -12.31 10.11
C LEU A 359 -23.87 -10.87 9.64
N THR A 360 -22.99 -10.62 8.67
CA THR A 360 -22.79 -9.34 8.00
C THR A 360 -22.96 -9.52 6.49
N GLN A 361 -23.37 -8.47 5.80
CA GLN A 361 -23.33 -8.49 4.33
C GLN A 361 -21.88 -8.54 3.84
N MET A 362 -21.67 -9.22 2.71
CA MET A 362 -20.36 -9.20 2.06
C MET A 362 -20.02 -7.76 1.63
N GLY A 363 -18.85 -7.29 2.01
CA GLY A 363 -18.36 -5.94 1.75
C GLY A 363 -16.95 -5.75 2.25
N LEU A 364 -16.32 -4.63 1.93
CA LEU A 364 -14.99 -4.29 2.46
C LEU A 364 -15.02 -4.17 4.00
N PRO A 365 -13.98 -4.64 4.69
CA PRO A 365 -13.90 -4.61 6.15
C PRO A 365 -13.45 -3.22 6.64
N TYR A 366 -14.29 -2.20 6.38
CA TYR A 366 -14.00 -0.83 6.82
C TYR A 366 -13.75 -0.73 8.33
N ALA A 367 -12.90 0.22 8.72
CA ALA A 367 -12.65 0.55 10.12
C ALA A 367 -13.97 0.85 10.84
N GLN A 368 -14.11 0.34 12.07
CA GLN A 368 -15.33 0.54 12.86
C GLN A 368 -15.39 1.93 13.50
N ASP A 369 -14.22 2.51 13.78
CA ASP A 369 -14.09 3.88 14.26
C ASP A 369 -13.64 4.78 13.12
N ALA A 370 -14.41 5.82 12.85
CA ALA A 370 -14.11 6.81 11.83
C ALA A 370 -13.08 7.86 12.29
N ALA A 371 -12.71 7.88 13.57
CA ALA A 371 -11.79 8.88 14.12
C ALA A 371 -10.33 8.58 13.76
N VAL A 372 -9.83 9.19 12.70
CA VAL A 372 -8.41 9.12 12.28
C VAL A 372 -7.47 9.45 13.44
N SER A 373 -7.81 10.46 14.25
CA SER A 373 -7.01 10.85 15.42
C SER A 373 -6.78 9.72 16.41
N ARG A 374 -7.79 8.84 16.67
CA ARG A 374 -7.62 7.67 17.55
C ARG A 374 -6.73 6.61 16.94
N HIS A 375 -6.80 6.42 15.62
CA HIS A 375 -5.90 5.48 14.94
C HIS A 375 -4.45 5.96 15.01
N VAL A 376 -4.18 7.25 14.82
CA VAL A 376 -2.85 7.85 15.00
C VAL A 376 -2.38 7.72 16.44
N ALA A 377 -3.21 8.02 17.43
CA ALA A 377 -2.89 7.87 18.84
C ALA A 377 -2.52 6.43 19.19
N SER A 378 -3.35 5.47 18.76
CA SER A 378 -3.10 4.04 18.97
C SER A 378 -1.81 3.55 18.31
N PHE A 379 -1.49 4.03 17.10
CA PHE A 379 -0.24 3.71 16.42
C PHE A 379 0.96 4.21 17.22
N LEU A 380 0.99 5.49 17.59
CA LEU A 380 2.11 6.06 18.34
C LEU A 380 2.32 5.39 19.71
N SER A 381 1.24 5.00 20.39
CA SER A 381 1.33 4.32 21.69
C SER A 381 1.83 2.87 21.57
N ARG A 382 1.39 2.12 20.55
CA ARG A 382 1.81 0.71 20.37
C ARG A 382 3.27 0.56 19.93
N GLN A 383 3.80 1.53 19.20
CA GLN A 383 5.16 1.45 18.65
C GLN A 383 6.24 1.94 19.63
N SER A 384 5.88 2.36 20.84
CA SER A 384 6.85 2.89 21.82
C SER A 384 7.95 1.87 22.14
N GLN A 385 7.63 0.58 22.27
CA GLN A 385 8.61 -0.46 22.54
C GLN A 385 9.55 -0.74 21.36
N ALA A 386 9.02 -0.73 20.11
CA ALA A 386 9.82 -1.01 18.91
C ALA A 386 10.92 0.04 18.64
N VAL A 387 10.75 1.23 19.16
CA VAL A 387 11.67 2.36 18.95
C VAL A 387 12.63 2.54 20.13
N GLU A 388 12.30 2.00 21.30
CA GLU A 388 13.09 2.12 22.53
C GLU A 388 14.55 1.68 22.35
N GLU A 389 14.78 0.55 21.70
CA GLU A 389 16.11 -0.01 21.48
C GLU A 389 16.94 0.75 20.42
N LEU A 390 16.28 1.32 19.40
CA LEU A 390 16.96 2.16 18.40
C LEU A 390 17.45 3.49 18.99
N PHE A 391 16.80 3.97 20.06
CA PHE A 391 17.00 5.28 20.64
C PHE A 391 17.55 5.29 22.07
N GLU A 392 18.07 4.18 22.61
CA GLU A 392 18.85 4.19 23.86
C GLU A 392 19.93 5.30 23.89
N LYS A 393 20.32 5.80 22.71
CA LYS A 393 21.24 6.93 22.53
C LYS A 393 20.55 8.32 22.44
N TYR A 394 19.23 8.35 22.25
CA TYR A 394 18.52 9.60 21.96
C TYR A 394 17.37 9.77 22.97
N GLU A 395 17.36 10.85 23.74
CA GLU A 395 16.43 11.15 24.84
C GLU A 395 14.94 11.28 24.46
N GLN A 396 14.51 10.74 23.31
CA GLN A 396 13.18 11.01 22.73
C GLN A 396 12.14 9.92 23.01
N ILE A 397 12.48 8.87 23.74
CA ILE A 397 11.53 7.88 24.21
C ILE A 397 11.16 8.21 25.65
N HIS A 398 9.91 8.58 25.81
CA HIS A 398 9.32 8.84 27.10
C HIS A 398 8.13 7.92 27.31
N ASP A 399 7.84 7.60 28.56
CA ASP A 399 6.70 6.78 28.97
C ASP A 399 5.42 7.13 28.19
N GLY A 400 4.84 6.15 27.51
CA GLY A 400 3.50 6.17 26.99
C GLY A 400 3.32 6.18 25.48
N PHE A 401 4.02 7.00 24.69
CA PHE A 401 3.89 7.03 23.24
C PHE A 401 5.11 7.65 22.55
N ILE A 402 5.32 7.31 21.27
CA ILE A 402 6.37 7.91 20.45
C ILE A 402 6.03 9.37 20.15
N ARG A 403 6.99 10.27 20.33
CA ARG A 403 6.86 11.70 20.12
C ARG A 403 7.51 12.11 18.79
N PRO A 404 6.75 12.21 17.70
CA PRO A 404 7.32 12.66 16.43
C PRO A 404 7.80 14.10 16.53
N THR A 405 8.97 14.39 15.97
CA THR A 405 9.53 15.76 15.89
C THR A 405 9.15 16.44 14.58
N ALA A 406 8.78 15.66 13.58
CA ALA A 406 8.31 16.15 12.30
C ALA A 406 7.18 15.26 11.75
N ILE A 407 6.33 15.85 10.92
CA ILE A 407 5.20 15.17 10.29
C ILE A 407 5.25 15.41 8.78
N LEU A 408 5.21 14.34 8.00
CA LEU A 408 5.06 14.37 6.56
C LEU A 408 3.67 13.89 6.19
N PHE A 409 2.86 14.78 5.64
CA PHE A 409 1.53 14.44 5.15
C PHE A 409 1.59 14.00 3.70
N ASN A 410 0.81 12.94 3.39
CA ASN A 410 0.56 12.46 2.05
C ASN A 410 -0.91 12.10 1.86
N GLY A 411 -1.34 11.86 0.62
CA GLY A 411 -2.70 11.46 0.28
C GLY A 411 -3.67 12.61 0.09
N GLY A 412 -4.65 12.38 -0.79
CA GLY A 412 -5.56 13.41 -1.29
C GLY A 412 -6.45 14.08 -0.24
N VAL A 413 -6.75 13.40 0.88
CA VAL A 413 -7.56 13.97 1.98
C VAL A 413 -6.83 15.13 2.66
N LEU A 414 -5.52 15.02 2.80
CA LEU A 414 -4.69 16.03 3.49
C LEU A 414 -4.29 17.22 2.59
N LYS A 415 -4.78 17.28 1.35
CA LYS A 415 -4.75 18.50 0.51
C LYS A 415 -5.56 19.63 1.15
N SER A 416 -6.62 19.28 1.86
CA SER A 416 -7.38 20.26 2.64
C SER A 416 -6.53 20.77 3.81
N SER A 417 -6.15 22.05 3.76
CA SER A 417 -5.44 22.70 4.87
C SER A 417 -6.23 22.60 6.17
N LEU A 418 -7.55 22.71 6.11
CA LEU A 418 -8.44 22.57 7.27
C LEU A 418 -8.24 21.23 7.99
N LEU A 419 -8.20 20.12 7.25
CA LEU A 419 -8.04 18.78 7.83
C LEU A 419 -6.60 18.52 8.27
N ALA A 420 -5.62 18.94 7.46
CA ALA A 420 -4.21 18.81 7.79
C ALA A 420 -3.83 19.62 9.04
N ASP A 421 -4.27 20.88 9.14
CA ASP A 421 -3.99 21.74 10.29
C ASP A 421 -4.73 21.24 11.55
N ARG A 422 -5.93 20.67 11.36
CA ARG A 422 -6.66 20.02 12.46
C ARG A 422 -5.87 18.84 13.04
N LEU A 423 -5.36 17.96 12.19
CA LEU A 423 -4.57 16.81 12.63
C LEU A 423 -3.25 17.26 13.28
N MET A 424 -2.55 18.25 12.69
CA MET A 424 -1.38 18.86 13.31
C MET A 424 -1.67 19.39 14.71
N SER A 425 -2.78 20.14 14.87
CA SER A 425 -3.18 20.69 16.18
C SER A 425 -3.44 19.60 17.21
N ILE A 426 -4.05 18.48 16.82
CA ILE A 426 -4.33 17.35 17.70
C ILE A 426 -3.01 16.72 18.15
N ILE A 427 -2.10 16.38 17.23
CA ILE A 427 -0.81 15.77 17.55
C ILE A 427 0.03 16.71 18.43
N ASN A 428 0.10 17.99 18.08
CA ASN A 428 0.83 18.97 18.87
C ASN A 428 0.25 19.17 20.28
N SER A 429 -1.08 19.00 20.44
CA SER A 429 -1.68 19.03 21.79
C SER A 429 -1.21 17.85 22.66
N TRP A 430 -0.99 16.66 22.07
CA TRP A 430 -0.41 15.52 22.80
C TRP A 430 1.03 15.77 23.18
N LEU A 431 1.84 16.27 22.23
CA LEU A 431 3.26 16.56 22.46
C LEU A 431 3.46 17.61 23.55
N THR A 432 2.74 18.73 23.49
CA THR A 432 2.84 19.81 24.49
C THR A 432 2.32 19.36 25.85
N THR A 433 1.26 18.56 25.92
CA THR A 433 0.76 17.96 27.17
C THR A 433 1.80 17.04 27.80
N ALA A 434 2.57 16.33 26.99
CA ALA A 434 3.68 15.48 27.42
C ALA A 434 4.98 16.24 27.69
N GLY A 435 4.99 17.57 27.56
CA GLY A 435 6.15 18.42 27.81
C GLY A 435 7.21 18.44 26.69
N SER A 436 6.83 18.00 25.48
CA SER A 436 7.68 18.06 24.28
C SER A 436 7.41 19.33 23.48
N GLU A 437 8.34 19.66 22.58
CA GLU A 437 8.13 20.69 21.56
C GLU A 437 7.09 20.24 20.53
N GLU A 438 6.47 21.20 19.84
CA GLU A 438 5.56 20.90 18.73
C GLU A 438 6.32 20.30 17.56
N ALA A 439 5.73 19.30 16.90
CA ALA A 439 6.26 18.74 15.68
C ALA A 439 6.17 19.75 14.53
N LYS A 440 7.20 19.79 13.68
CA LYS A 440 7.20 20.59 12.47
C LYS A 440 6.52 19.85 11.30
N ARG A 441 5.77 20.56 10.48
CA ARG A 441 5.22 20.00 9.24
C ARG A 441 6.28 20.11 8.14
N LEU A 442 6.69 18.96 7.58
CA LEU A 442 7.53 18.92 6.39
C LEU A 442 6.71 19.31 5.17
N GLN A 443 7.26 20.16 4.32
CA GLN A 443 6.57 20.74 3.16
C GLN A 443 7.28 20.40 1.87
N GLY A 444 6.64 20.69 0.72
CA GLY A 444 7.21 20.54 -0.61
C GLY A 444 6.71 19.34 -1.38
N LEU A 445 5.61 18.69 -0.95
CA LEU A 445 4.96 17.62 -1.70
C LEU A 445 3.76 18.13 -2.50
N ASP A 446 3.62 17.64 -3.72
CA ASP A 446 2.33 17.57 -4.41
C ASP A 446 1.65 16.27 -3.99
N LEU A 447 0.65 16.35 -3.13
CA LEU A 447 0.02 15.18 -2.50
C LEU A 447 -0.73 14.25 -3.48
N ASP A 448 -0.95 14.69 -4.72
CA ASP A 448 -1.52 13.86 -5.78
C ASP A 448 -0.46 13.08 -6.56
N LEU A 449 0.77 13.58 -6.61
CA LEU A 449 1.81 13.12 -7.51
C LEU A 449 3.06 12.60 -6.78
N ALA A 450 3.13 12.83 -5.48
CA ALA A 450 4.32 12.55 -4.67
C ALA A 450 4.73 11.07 -4.70
N VAL A 451 3.77 10.17 -4.56
CA VAL A 451 4.03 8.73 -4.48
C VAL A 451 4.64 8.21 -5.78
N ALA A 452 4.04 8.51 -6.94
CA ALA A 452 4.62 8.14 -8.23
C ALA A 452 5.99 8.79 -8.44
N SER A 453 6.12 10.08 -8.11
CA SER A 453 7.37 10.84 -8.27
C SER A 453 8.51 10.23 -7.44
N GLY A 454 8.23 9.86 -6.20
CA GLY A 454 9.18 9.17 -5.33
C GLY A 454 9.55 7.78 -5.84
N ALA A 455 8.59 7.05 -6.40
CA ALA A 455 8.83 5.73 -6.97
C ALA A 455 9.78 5.78 -8.18
N SER A 456 9.61 6.74 -9.09
CA SER A 456 10.55 6.90 -10.22
C SER A 456 11.93 7.37 -9.77
N TYR A 457 12.01 8.26 -8.77
CA TYR A 457 13.27 8.69 -8.19
C TYR A 457 14.01 7.55 -7.47
N TYR A 458 13.29 6.63 -6.83
CA TYR A 458 13.86 5.47 -6.15
C TYR A 458 14.71 4.60 -7.09
N GLY A 459 14.35 4.43 -8.36
CA GLY A 459 15.16 3.71 -9.31
C GLY A 459 16.55 4.35 -9.56
N SER A 460 16.65 5.69 -9.45
CA SER A 460 17.93 6.40 -9.46
C SER A 460 18.72 6.16 -8.16
N VAL A 461 18.03 6.14 -7.04
CA VAL A 461 18.63 5.85 -5.71
C VAL A 461 19.21 4.43 -5.68
N ARG A 462 18.52 3.44 -6.23
CA ARG A 462 19.02 2.06 -6.36
C ARG A 462 20.32 1.95 -7.17
N ARG A 463 20.57 2.91 -8.05
CA ARG A 463 21.80 3.02 -8.86
C ARG A 463 22.87 3.89 -8.21
N GLY A 464 22.72 4.20 -6.92
CA GLY A 464 23.70 4.96 -6.14
C GLY A 464 23.60 6.49 -6.30
N LYS A 465 22.50 7.00 -6.88
CA LYS A 465 22.24 8.44 -6.95
C LYS A 465 21.29 8.84 -5.82
N GLY A 466 21.75 9.64 -4.85
CA GLY A 466 20.93 10.15 -3.76
C GLY A 466 21.02 9.33 -2.47
N VAL A 467 20.07 9.56 -1.54
CA VAL A 467 20.06 8.96 -0.20
C VAL A 467 19.09 7.79 -0.16
N ARG A 468 19.59 6.62 0.23
CA ARG A 468 18.74 5.44 0.41
C ARG A 468 18.09 5.45 1.78
N ILE A 469 16.76 5.30 1.82
CA ILE A 469 16.05 5.02 3.05
C ILE A 469 16.28 3.54 3.36
N ARG A 470 16.90 3.27 4.50
CA ARG A 470 17.12 1.90 4.95
C ARG A 470 15.81 1.38 5.53
N GLY A 471 15.28 0.34 4.95
CA GLY A 471 14.15 -0.41 5.45
C GLY A 471 14.51 -1.87 5.38
N GLY A 472 14.90 -2.46 6.50
CA GLY A 472 15.12 -3.89 6.61
C GLY A 472 13.90 -4.59 7.20
N ILE A 473 13.97 -5.92 7.24
CA ILE A 473 12.97 -6.74 7.96
C ILE A 473 12.94 -6.36 9.45
N ALA A 474 11.72 -6.29 10.00
CA ALA A 474 11.48 -5.83 11.37
C ALA A 474 11.76 -6.90 12.44
N SER A 475 12.18 -8.10 12.04
CA SER A 475 12.47 -9.24 12.91
C SER A 475 13.68 -10.00 12.40
N SER A 476 14.38 -10.69 13.30
CA SER A 476 15.29 -11.76 12.92
C SER A 476 14.51 -13.04 12.63
N TYR A 477 14.85 -13.76 11.55
CA TYR A 477 14.14 -14.97 11.16
C TYR A 477 15.05 -16.19 11.24
N TYR A 478 14.45 -17.29 11.72
CA TYR A 478 15.16 -18.54 11.95
C TYR A 478 14.42 -19.69 11.27
N VAL A 479 15.18 -20.66 10.76
CA VAL A 479 14.66 -21.95 10.31
C VAL A 479 14.88 -23.00 11.39
N GLY A 480 13.84 -23.78 11.67
CA GLY A 480 13.92 -24.91 12.59
C GLY A 480 14.68 -26.07 11.98
N ILE A 481 15.62 -26.63 12.74
CA ILE A 481 16.44 -27.77 12.36
C ILE A 481 16.20 -28.87 13.36
N GLU A 482 15.78 -30.06 12.91
CA GLU A 482 15.63 -31.21 13.78
C GLU A 482 17.01 -31.75 14.16
N SER A 483 17.22 -31.92 15.47
CA SER A 483 18.45 -32.51 16.00
C SER A 483 18.58 -33.98 15.58
N ALA A 484 19.79 -34.37 15.13
CA ALA A 484 20.08 -35.75 14.75
C ALA A 484 20.21 -36.69 15.99
N MET A 485 19.13 -36.82 16.77
CA MET A 485 19.07 -37.68 17.94
C MET A 485 18.28 -38.97 17.66
N PRO A 486 18.63 -40.10 18.32
CA PRO A 486 17.84 -41.31 18.23
C PRO A 486 16.42 -41.08 18.77
N ALA A 487 15.42 -41.68 18.12
CA ALA A 487 14.03 -41.57 18.56
C ALA A 487 13.87 -42.11 20.00
N ILE A 488 13.32 -41.28 20.88
CA ILE A 488 12.98 -41.62 22.25
C ILE A 488 11.44 -41.76 22.34
N PRO A 489 10.89 -42.90 22.76
CA PRO A 489 9.43 -43.06 22.82
C PRO A 489 8.77 -41.99 23.70
N GLY A 490 7.84 -41.25 23.12
CA GLY A 490 7.10 -40.17 23.78
C GLY A 490 7.81 -38.80 23.85
N MET A 491 8.97 -38.65 23.21
CA MET A 491 9.62 -37.34 23.00
C MET A 491 9.75 -37.06 21.52
N GLU A 492 9.39 -35.84 21.13
CA GLU A 492 9.73 -35.32 19.82
C GLU A 492 11.23 -35.00 19.75
N PRO A 493 11.88 -35.07 18.58
CA PRO A 493 13.27 -34.65 18.44
C PRO A 493 13.41 -33.19 18.89
N PRO A 494 14.46 -32.83 19.63
CA PRO A 494 14.73 -31.45 19.96
C PRO A 494 14.88 -30.64 18.69
N LEU A 495 14.26 -29.48 18.67
CA LEU A 495 14.34 -28.50 17.56
C LEU A 495 15.39 -27.45 17.92
N GLU A 496 16.27 -27.19 17.00
CA GLU A 496 17.28 -26.13 17.07
C GLU A 496 16.87 -25.03 16.07
N ALA A 497 17.27 -23.78 16.30
CA ALA A 497 16.94 -22.67 15.41
C ALA A 497 18.21 -22.05 14.82
N LEU A 498 18.23 -21.85 13.51
CA LEU A 498 19.34 -21.22 12.79
C LEU A 498 18.88 -19.88 12.21
N CYS A 499 19.52 -18.77 12.61
CA CYS A 499 19.25 -17.47 12.03
C CYS A 499 19.61 -17.45 10.52
N VAL A 500 18.58 -17.26 9.70
CA VAL A 500 18.73 -17.18 8.24
C VAL A 500 18.60 -15.76 7.73
N ALA A 501 17.90 -14.87 8.44
CA ALA A 501 17.83 -13.47 8.11
C ALA A 501 17.93 -12.63 9.39
N PRO A 502 19.01 -11.88 9.58
CA PRO A 502 19.20 -11.02 10.74
C PRO A 502 18.27 -9.80 10.68
N PHE A 503 17.96 -9.25 11.84
CA PHE A 503 17.21 -8.00 11.96
C PHE A 503 17.81 -6.90 11.06
N GLY A 504 16.94 -6.15 10.38
CA GLY A 504 17.39 -5.06 9.51
C GLY A 504 18.00 -5.51 8.17
N MET A 505 17.96 -6.82 7.81
CA MET A 505 18.40 -7.28 6.50
C MET A 505 17.59 -6.59 5.40
N GLU A 506 18.29 -5.87 4.51
CA GLU A 506 17.65 -5.03 3.51
C GLU A 506 16.99 -5.83 2.37
N GLU A 507 15.91 -5.28 1.83
CA GLU A 507 15.27 -5.80 0.62
C GLU A 507 16.25 -5.83 -0.56
N GLY A 508 16.20 -6.90 -1.33
CA GLY A 508 17.13 -7.17 -2.43
C GLY A 508 18.51 -7.65 -1.98
N SER A 509 18.78 -7.80 -0.67
CA SER A 509 20.03 -8.35 -0.18
C SER A 509 20.00 -9.87 -0.10
N GLU A 510 21.17 -10.47 -0.24
CA GLU A 510 21.40 -11.93 -0.15
C GLU A 510 22.52 -12.20 0.84
N VAL A 511 22.36 -13.23 1.66
CA VAL A 511 23.37 -13.69 2.58
C VAL A 511 23.56 -15.21 2.48
N ASN A 512 24.81 -15.65 2.32
CA ASN A 512 25.13 -17.05 2.52
C ASN A 512 25.16 -17.33 4.01
N VAL A 513 24.29 -18.22 4.48
CA VAL A 513 24.17 -18.54 5.90
C VAL A 513 25.40 -19.34 6.33
N PRO A 514 26.30 -18.79 7.18
CA PRO A 514 27.44 -19.53 7.69
C PRO A 514 26.97 -20.69 8.57
N SER A 515 27.04 -21.90 8.06
CA SER A 515 26.54 -23.08 8.78
C SER A 515 27.28 -24.33 8.34
N GLN A 516 27.10 -25.42 9.08
CA GLN A 516 27.42 -26.77 8.65
C GLN A 516 26.50 -27.22 7.50
N GLU A 517 26.81 -28.36 6.90
CA GLU A 517 25.92 -28.99 5.91
C GLU A 517 24.69 -29.61 6.59
N PHE A 518 23.55 -29.44 5.96
CA PHE A 518 22.27 -30.02 6.39
C PHE A 518 21.79 -31.08 5.40
N GLY A 519 20.98 -32.02 5.86
CA GLY A 519 20.33 -33.01 5.01
C GLY A 519 18.96 -32.52 4.56
N LEU A 520 18.76 -32.30 3.26
CA LEU A 520 17.48 -31.90 2.67
C LEU A 520 16.78 -33.10 2.04
N ILE A 521 15.54 -33.38 2.44
CA ILE A 521 14.71 -34.45 1.86
C ILE A 521 14.00 -33.92 0.61
N ILE A 522 14.12 -34.62 -0.52
CA ILE A 522 13.47 -34.27 -1.79
C ILE A 522 12.42 -35.31 -2.21
N GLY A 523 11.42 -34.88 -3.01
CA GLY A 523 10.43 -35.78 -3.59
C GLY A 523 9.38 -36.34 -2.64
N GLN A 524 9.34 -35.85 -1.41
CA GLN A 524 8.32 -36.16 -0.42
C GLN A 524 7.83 -34.85 0.22
N PRO A 525 6.60 -34.80 0.76
CA PRO A 525 6.14 -33.67 1.55
C PRO A 525 7.04 -33.48 2.77
N VAL A 526 7.60 -32.30 2.93
CA VAL A 526 8.41 -31.90 4.09
C VAL A 526 7.85 -30.63 4.70
N HIS A 527 8.12 -30.44 5.97
CA HIS A 527 7.66 -29.27 6.73
C HIS A 527 8.86 -28.43 7.12
N PHE A 528 8.76 -27.12 6.84
CA PHE A 528 9.71 -26.14 7.34
C PHE A 528 9.06 -25.36 8.47
N LYS A 529 9.65 -25.41 9.65
CA LYS A 529 9.29 -24.54 10.77
C LYS A 529 10.12 -23.29 10.71
N PHE A 530 9.48 -22.15 10.88
CA PHE A 530 10.13 -20.85 10.95
C PHE A 530 9.77 -20.16 12.24
N PHE A 531 10.68 -19.30 12.70
CA PHE A 531 10.50 -18.48 13.88
C PHE A 531 10.89 -17.03 13.57
N GLY A 532 10.16 -16.08 14.17
CA GLY A 532 10.47 -14.66 14.15
C GLY A 532 10.85 -14.15 15.52
N SER A 533 11.75 -13.18 15.59
CA SER A 533 12.09 -12.50 16.84
C SER A 533 12.27 -11.00 16.62
N THR A 534 11.53 -10.20 17.35
CA THR A 534 11.70 -8.75 17.39
C THR A 534 12.75 -8.31 18.42
N VAL A 535 13.10 -9.19 19.37
CA VAL A 535 14.00 -8.89 20.48
C VAL A 535 15.44 -9.35 20.25
N ARG A 536 15.67 -10.37 19.41
CA ARG A 536 17.02 -10.89 19.12
C ARG A 536 17.65 -10.17 17.93
N ARG A 537 17.92 -8.88 18.10
CA ARG A 537 18.38 -8.00 17.01
C ARG A 537 19.88 -8.09 16.72
N GLU A 538 20.66 -8.60 17.67
CA GLU A 538 22.11 -8.74 17.51
C GLU A 538 22.53 -10.05 16.85
N ASP A 539 21.57 -10.99 16.66
CA ASP A 539 21.86 -12.25 16.01
C ASP A 539 22.22 -12.02 14.53
N THR A 540 23.27 -12.66 14.10
CA THR A 540 23.74 -12.60 12.71
C THR A 540 23.33 -13.85 11.95
N ALA A 541 23.34 -13.80 10.61
CA ALA A 541 23.10 -14.99 9.82
C ALA A 541 24.08 -16.12 10.21
N GLY A 542 23.55 -17.31 10.48
CA GLY A 542 24.32 -18.46 10.99
C GLY A 542 24.38 -18.57 12.51
N THR A 543 23.82 -17.61 13.27
CA THR A 543 23.63 -17.80 14.72
C THR A 543 22.75 -19.02 14.96
N HIS A 544 23.26 -19.96 15.76
CA HIS A 544 22.63 -21.24 16.03
C HIS A 544 22.18 -21.28 17.48
N LEU A 545 20.90 -21.62 17.70
CA LEU A 545 20.26 -21.67 19.02
C LEU A 545 19.80 -23.10 19.27
N ASP A 546 20.29 -23.72 20.34
CA ASP A 546 19.87 -24.99 20.85
C ASP A 546 18.75 -24.88 21.90
N TRP A 547 18.50 -23.66 22.36
CA TRP A 547 17.44 -23.32 23.31
C TRP A 547 17.13 -21.81 23.27
N TRP A 548 15.86 -21.44 23.52
CA TRP A 548 15.38 -20.06 23.67
C TRP A 548 14.17 -19.99 24.59
N GLU A 549 13.90 -18.84 25.16
CA GLU A 549 12.69 -18.60 25.94
C GLU A 549 11.48 -18.38 25.00
N PRO A 550 10.26 -18.88 25.36
CA PRO A 550 9.07 -18.72 24.51
C PRO A 550 8.73 -17.26 24.15
N GLU A 551 9.12 -16.30 25.00
CA GLU A 551 8.92 -14.87 24.82
C GLU A 551 9.93 -14.23 23.84
N GLU A 552 11.04 -14.91 23.55
CA GLU A 552 12.08 -14.41 22.65
C GLU A 552 11.77 -14.68 21.18
N MET A 553 11.05 -15.74 20.88
CA MET A 553 10.75 -16.15 19.50
C MET A 553 9.31 -16.62 19.34
N GLU A 554 8.66 -16.17 18.29
CA GLU A 554 7.34 -16.58 17.87
C GLU A 554 7.44 -17.67 16.78
N GLU A 555 6.68 -18.76 16.92
CA GLU A 555 6.58 -19.76 15.87
C GLU A 555 5.64 -19.26 14.76
N LEU A 556 6.17 -19.17 13.55
CA LEU A 556 5.44 -18.73 12.37
C LEU A 556 4.67 -19.90 11.73
N PRO A 557 3.70 -19.63 10.83
CA PRO A 557 2.99 -20.67 10.11
C PRO A 557 3.93 -21.65 9.41
N GLU A 558 3.72 -22.95 9.64
CA GLU A 558 4.53 -24.02 9.05
C GLU A 558 4.32 -24.10 7.53
N ILE A 559 5.42 -24.21 6.77
CA ILE A 559 5.37 -24.35 5.32
C ILE A 559 5.52 -25.82 4.94
N GLN A 560 4.48 -26.38 4.37
CA GLN A 560 4.52 -27.72 3.78
C GLN A 560 4.81 -27.62 2.28
N VAL A 561 5.90 -28.28 1.83
CA VAL A 561 6.30 -28.27 0.41
C VAL A 561 6.83 -29.64 0.00
N THR A 562 6.64 -29.99 -1.27
CA THR A 562 7.29 -31.14 -1.89
C THR A 562 8.36 -30.62 -2.83
N LEU A 563 9.62 -30.74 -2.44
CA LEU A 563 10.74 -30.26 -3.26
C LEU A 563 10.95 -31.22 -4.46
N PRO A 564 11.18 -30.69 -5.68
CA PRO A 564 11.26 -31.51 -6.86
C PRO A 564 12.45 -32.46 -6.83
N VAL A 565 12.22 -33.68 -7.28
CA VAL A 565 13.28 -34.66 -7.53
C VAL A 565 14.03 -34.26 -8.81
N THR A 566 15.34 -34.29 -8.76
CA THR A 566 16.18 -33.90 -9.87
C THR A 566 16.76 -35.11 -10.60
N GLU A 567 17.27 -34.90 -11.81
CA GLU A 567 17.76 -35.97 -12.67
C GLU A 567 18.88 -36.78 -11.99
N GLY A 568 18.69 -38.09 -11.88
CA GLY A 568 19.63 -39.01 -11.24
C GLY A 568 19.38 -39.26 -9.74
N ARG A 569 18.32 -38.68 -9.13
CA ARG A 569 17.97 -38.87 -7.71
C ARG A 569 16.62 -39.56 -7.54
N SER A 570 16.35 -40.00 -6.33
CA SER A 570 15.12 -40.73 -5.96
C SER A 570 14.31 -39.93 -4.94
N ALA A 571 12.97 -40.12 -4.95
CA ALA A 571 12.09 -39.53 -3.94
C ALA A 571 12.44 -40.08 -2.55
N GLY A 572 12.52 -39.20 -1.53
CA GLY A 572 12.92 -39.50 -0.17
C GLY A 572 14.43 -39.52 0.03
N GLU A 573 15.23 -39.18 -0.96
CA GLU A 573 16.69 -39.07 -0.84
C GLU A 573 17.04 -37.83 -0.01
N VAL A 574 18.07 -37.96 0.84
CA VAL A 574 18.63 -36.87 1.64
C VAL A 574 19.82 -36.27 0.89
N VAL A 575 19.76 -35.00 0.57
CA VAL A 575 20.80 -34.29 -0.17
C VAL A 575 21.56 -33.37 0.78
N PRO A 576 22.91 -33.40 0.79
CA PRO A 576 23.68 -32.46 1.58
C PRO A 576 23.61 -31.05 0.96
N VAL A 577 23.20 -30.06 1.77
CA VAL A 577 23.01 -28.68 1.33
C VAL A 577 23.62 -27.68 2.29
N LYS A 578 23.98 -26.51 1.74
CA LYS A 578 24.21 -25.26 2.48
C LYS A 578 23.05 -24.31 2.25
N LEU A 579 22.80 -23.43 3.21
CA LEU A 579 21.70 -22.48 3.14
C LEU A 579 22.21 -21.10 2.70
N ALA A 580 21.42 -20.45 1.89
CA ALA A 580 21.50 -19.02 1.61
C ALA A 580 20.11 -18.43 1.78
N SER A 581 20.03 -17.17 2.13
CA SER A 581 18.75 -16.47 2.22
C SER A 581 18.81 -15.15 1.47
N ARG A 582 17.67 -14.74 0.97
CA ARG A 582 17.50 -13.48 0.27
C ARG A 582 16.18 -12.84 0.66
N VAL A 583 16.23 -11.59 1.05
CA VAL A 583 15.00 -10.77 1.15
C VAL A 583 14.69 -10.28 -0.26
N THR A 584 13.54 -10.68 -0.78
CA THR A 584 13.14 -10.30 -2.14
C THR A 584 12.75 -8.81 -2.17
N GLU A 585 12.72 -8.23 -3.37
CA GLU A 585 12.23 -6.87 -3.59
C GLU A 585 10.71 -6.73 -3.30
N LEU A 586 10.04 -7.86 -3.11
CA LEU A 586 8.63 -7.93 -2.69
C LEU A 586 8.49 -7.98 -1.16
N GLY A 587 9.62 -8.11 -0.43
CA GLY A 587 9.67 -8.22 1.03
C GLY A 587 9.31 -9.59 1.56
N THR A 588 9.46 -10.64 0.76
CA THR A 588 9.42 -12.03 1.20
C THR A 588 10.82 -12.55 1.47
N LEU A 589 10.98 -13.48 2.39
CA LEU A 589 12.24 -14.16 2.61
C LEU A 589 12.26 -15.45 1.79
N CYS A 590 13.25 -15.54 0.88
CA CYS A 590 13.53 -16.75 0.12
C CYS A 590 14.70 -17.47 0.77
N LEU A 591 14.44 -18.68 1.29
CA LEU A 591 15.46 -19.58 1.78
C LEU A 591 15.88 -20.52 0.63
N GLU A 592 17.17 -20.48 0.26
CA GLU A 592 17.76 -21.34 -0.75
C GLU A 592 18.56 -22.46 -0.07
N ALA A 593 18.29 -23.70 -0.44
CA ALA A 593 19.12 -24.85 -0.11
C ALA A 593 19.96 -25.22 -1.35
N ILE A 594 21.28 -25.13 -1.22
CA ILE A 594 22.24 -25.29 -2.31
C ILE A 594 23.00 -26.60 -2.09
N SER A 595 22.84 -27.57 -3.01
CA SER A 595 23.58 -28.84 -2.95
C SER A 595 25.09 -28.62 -2.97
N THR A 596 25.78 -29.21 -2.01
CA THR A 596 27.25 -29.17 -1.96
C THR A 596 27.91 -30.12 -2.98
N GLU A 597 27.14 -31.05 -3.57
CA GLU A 597 27.66 -32.00 -4.56
C GLU A 597 27.65 -31.46 -6.00
N ASN A 598 26.61 -30.70 -6.37
CA ASN A 598 26.43 -30.27 -7.77
C ASN A 598 25.95 -28.82 -7.93
N GLY A 599 25.76 -28.06 -6.82
CA GLY A 599 25.35 -26.68 -6.85
C GLY A 599 23.87 -26.46 -7.19
N GLN A 600 23.06 -27.53 -7.25
CA GLN A 600 21.64 -27.44 -7.48
C GLN A 600 20.94 -26.72 -6.33
N LYS A 601 19.90 -25.93 -6.65
CA LYS A 601 19.17 -25.10 -5.72
C LYS A 601 17.72 -25.54 -5.57
N TRP A 602 17.24 -25.57 -4.35
CA TRP A 602 15.81 -25.62 -3.99
C TRP A 602 15.48 -24.36 -3.21
N GLN A 603 14.29 -23.83 -3.41
CA GLN A 603 13.86 -22.57 -2.81
C GLN A 603 12.56 -22.78 -2.05
N VAL A 604 12.48 -22.16 -0.88
CA VAL A 604 11.26 -22.03 -0.07
C VAL A 604 11.09 -20.55 0.23
N GLU A 605 9.98 -19.99 -0.19
CA GLU A 605 9.64 -18.58 0.07
C GLU A 605 8.64 -18.52 1.22
N PHE A 606 8.85 -17.62 2.14
CA PHE A 606 7.91 -17.31 3.21
C PHE A 606 7.89 -15.83 3.50
N ASP A 607 6.78 -15.40 4.06
CA ASP A 607 6.58 -14.02 4.35
C ASP A 607 7.19 -13.63 5.69
N VAL A 608 7.90 -12.52 5.69
CA VAL A 608 8.57 -11.99 6.88
C VAL A 608 7.86 -10.78 7.50
N ARG A 609 6.64 -10.49 7.05
CA ARG A 609 5.90 -9.30 7.48
C ARG A 609 4.62 -9.63 8.27
N GLU A 610 4.30 -10.92 8.43
CA GLU A 610 3.22 -11.41 9.29
C GLU A 610 3.81 -11.93 10.62
N SER A 611 4.28 -11.04 11.44
CA SER A 611 4.54 -11.35 12.85
C SER A 611 4.16 -10.15 13.72
#